data_f5499b2ca33dddde009be1bda955f147
#
_entry.id   f5499b2ca33dddde009be1bda955f147
#
_cell.length_a   1.000
_cell.length_b   1.000
_cell.length_c   1.000
_cell.angle_alpha   90.00
_cell.angle_beta   90.00
_cell.angle_gamma   90.00
#
_symmetry.space_group_name_H-M   'P 1'
#
loop_
_entity.id
_entity.type
_entity.pdbx_description
1 polymer ?
#
loop_
_entity_poly.entity_id
_entity_poly.type
_entity_poly.pdbx_seq_one_letter_code
_entity_poly.pdbx_strand_id
1 'polypeptide(L)'
;MKASLCFPYAKYTKTMDNENITNIHEFDFNFICDFFLNTERQGPGSPEVTLKALSFIDNLTDNSHIADIGCGTGGQTMVLAQHAPGHITGIDFFPGFIDRFNRNAGKLNLQDRVKGVVGSMDNLPFREEELDLIWSEGAIYNIGFERGLN
;
A
#
# COMPACT_ATOMS: atom_id res chain seq x y z
N MET A 1 9.64 22.05 -15.66
CA MET A 1 10.41 21.48 -14.55
C MET A 1 9.75 20.14 -14.18
N LYS A 2 10.32 19.02 -14.61
CA LYS A 2 9.82 17.67 -14.22
C LYS A 2 10.54 17.29 -12.95
N ALA A 3 9.85 17.29 -11.82
CA ALA A 3 10.35 16.71 -10.59
C ALA A 3 10.15 15.19 -10.68
N SER A 4 11.20 14.48 -11.05
CA SER A 4 11.32 13.04 -10.89
C SER A 4 11.68 12.78 -9.43
N LEU A 5 10.73 12.33 -8.63
CA LEU A 5 10.95 11.91 -7.26
C LEU A 5 10.49 10.46 -7.09
N CYS A 6 11.25 9.56 -7.69
CA CYS A 6 11.24 8.16 -7.35
C CYS A 6 12.67 7.82 -6.90
N PHE A 7 12.96 7.83 -5.59
CA PHE A 7 14.27 7.49 -5.01
C PHE A 7 14.11 6.89 -3.62
N PRO A 8 15.02 6.00 -3.18
CA PRO A 8 16.31 5.58 -3.71
C PRO A 8 16.50 4.06 -3.78
N TYR A 9 16.42 3.46 -4.94
CA TYR A 9 16.91 2.09 -5.15
C TYR A 9 18.38 2.06 -5.60
N ALA A 10 19.14 3.13 -5.41
CA ALA A 10 20.53 3.30 -5.87
C ALA A 10 21.58 2.42 -5.16
N LYS A 11 21.18 1.43 -4.33
CA LYS A 11 22.15 0.54 -3.65
C LYS A 11 22.34 -0.84 -4.29
N TYR A 12 21.67 -1.11 -5.42
CA TYR A 12 21.83 -2.39 -6.11
C TYR A 12 22.30 -2.28 -7.56
N THR A 13 22.84 -1.14 -7.97
CA THR A 13 23.55 -1.07 -9.26
C THR A 13 24.95 -1.60 -9.06
N LYS A 14 25.12 -2.90 -9.28
CA LYS A 14 26.42 -3.48 -9.60
C LYS A 14 26.80 -2.95 -10.98
N THR A 15 27.90 -2.20 -11.07
CA THR A 15 28.50 -1.84 -12.35
C THR A 15 28.73 -3.10 -13.16
N MET A 16 28.03 -3.21 -14.28
CA MET A 16 28.28 -4.24 -15.28
C MET A 16 28.83 -3.58 -16.53
N ASP A 17 30.04 -4.00 -16.88
CA ASP A 17 30.71 -3.67 -18.13
C ASP A 17 29.91 -4.23 -19.33
N ASN A 18 29.98 -3.47 -20.43
CA ASN A 18 29.32 -3.73 -21.70
C ASN A 18 29.49 -5.16 -22.19
N GLU A 19 28.37 -5.92 -22.27
CA GLU A 19 28.10 -6.84 -23.37
C GLU A 19 26.59 -7.03 -23.49
N ASN A 20 26.05 -6.85 -24.72
CA ASN A 20 24.65 -6.95 -25.09
C ASN A 20 24.01 -8.29 -24.67
N ILE A 21 23.42 -8.34 -23.51
CA ILE A 21 22.42 -9.35 -23.18
C ILE A 21 21.18 -8.56 -22.74
N THR A 22 20.20 -8.48 -23.63
CA THR A 22 18.82 -8.09 -23.28
C THR A 22 18.28 -9.13 -22.32
N ASN A 23 18.58 -8.97 -21.05
CA ASN A 23 18.03 -9.79 -19.99
C ASN A 23 16.59 -9.33 -19.77
N ILE A 24 15.64 -10.20 -20.05
CA ILE A 24 14.22 -10.09 -19.72
C ILE A 24 13.97 -9.84 -18.20
N HIS A 25 15.03 -9.73 -17.41
CA HIS A 25 15.00 -9.65 -15.94
C HIS A 25 15.36 -8.28 -15.35
N GLU A 26 15.63 -7.25 -16.16
CA GLU A 26 15.62 -5.88 -15.68
C GLU A 26 14.18 -5.36 -15.68
N PHE A 27 13.48 -5.76 -14.66
CA PHE A 27 12.16 -5.30 -14.36
C PHE A 27 12.24 -3.80 -14.04
N ASP A 28 11.76 -2.95 -14.94
CA ASP A 28 11.72 -1.52 -14.71
C ASP A 28 10.62 -1.20 -13.69
N PHE A 29 11.01 -1.14 -12.42
CA PHE A 29 10.11 -0.77 -11.33
C PHE A 29 9.43 0.59 -11.55
N ASN A 30 10.07 1.51 -12.27
CA ASN A 30 9.46 2.81 -12.57
C ASN A 30 8.31 2.65 -13.57
N PHE A 31 8.46 1.80 -14.58
CA PHE A 31 7.40 1.50 -15.52
C PHE A 31 6.17 0.89 -14.84
N ILE A 32 6.40 -0.01 -13.89
CA ILE A 32 5.31 -0.61 -13.12
C ILE A 32 4.65 0.38 -12.20
N CYS A 33 5.43 1.19 -11.47
CA CYS A 33 4.88 2.26 -10.67
C CYS A 33 4.02 3.20 -11.51
N ASP A 34 4.50 3.63 -12.68
CA ASP A 34 3.77 4.54 -13.57
C ASP A 34 2.50 3.87 -14.13
N PHE A 35 2.55 2.58 -14.46
CA PHE A 35 1.40 1.83 -14.91
C PHE A 35 0.33 1.74 -13.82
N PHE A 36 0.71 1.34 -12.61
CA PHE A 36 -0.22 1.16 -11.51
C PHE A 36 -0.71 2.46 -10.87
N LEU A 37 0.05 3.57 -10.98
CA LEU A 37 -0.41 4.88 -10.49
C LEU A 37 -1.73 5.33 -11.12
N ASN A 38 -2.04 4.86 -12.33
CA ASN A 38 -3.24 5.23 -13.07
C ASN A 38 -4.39 4.22 -12.90
N THR A 39 -4.19 3.14 -12.16
CA THR A 39 -5.24 2.18 -11.85
C THR A 39 -5.88 2.51 -10.50
N GLU A 40 -7.18 2.26 -10.37
CA GLU A 40 -7.89 2.46 -9.10
C GLU A 40 -7.46 1.45 -8.05
N ARG A 41 -7.00 0.26 -8.49
CA ARG A 41 -6.58 -0.84 -7.64
C ARG A 41 -5.41 -1.57 -8.29
N GLN A 42 -4.39 -1.92 -7.51
CA GLN A 42 -3.15 -2.55 -7.98
C GLN A 42 -3.15 -4.08 -7.80
N GLY A 43 -4.07 -4.62 -7.03
CA GLY A 43 -4.17 -6.05 -6.73
C GLY A 43 -5.52 -6.64 -7.14
N PRO A 44 -5.66 -7.97 -7.07
CA PRO A 44 -6.93 -8.65 -7.30
C PRO A 44 -7.94 -8.28 -6.22
N GLY A 45 -9.23 -8.43 -6.54
CA GLY A 45 -10.34 -8.12 -5.64
C GLY A 45 -11.29 -7.07 -6.22
N SER A 46 -12.29 -6.71 -5.45
CA SER A 46 -13.28 -5.68 -5.79
C SER A 46 -13.83 -5.03 -4.52
N PRO A 47 -14.55 -3.90 -4.61
CA PRO A 47 -15.23 -3.31 -3.47
C PRO A 47 -16.14 -4.30 -2.73
N GLU A 48 -16.86 -5.15 -3.46
CA GLU A 48 -17.76 -6.16 -2.89
C GLU A 48 -17.00 -7.21 -2.07
N VAL A 49 -15.82 -7.63 -2.56
CA VAL A 49 -14.95 -8.60 -1.85
C VAL A 49 -14.40 -7.97 -0.58
N THR A 50 -13.93 -6.72 -0.65
CA THR A 50 -13.45 -5.96 0.52
C THR A 50 -14.57 -5.83 1.55
N LEU A 51 -15.79 -5.44 1.13
CA LEU A 51 -16.95 -5.31 2.03
C LEU A 51 -17.39 -6.65 2.61
N LYS A 52 -17.33 -7.72 1.81
CA LYS A 52 -17.63 -9.06 2.30
C LYS A 52 -16.64 -9.48 3.38
N ALA A 53 -15.35 -9.24 3.20
CA ALA A 53 -14.35 -9.53 4.22
C ALA A 53 -14.57 -8.66 5.48
N LEU A 54 -14.84 -7.35 5.32
CA LEU A 54 -15.15 -6.46 6.42
C LEU A 54 -16.37 -6.92 7.24
N SER A 55 -17.36 -7.54 6.59
CA SER A 55 -18.58 -8.03 7.27
C SER A 55 -18.34 -9.16 8.28
N PHE A 56 -17.14 -9.71 8.36
CA PHE A 56 -16.74 -10.69 9.38
C PHE A 56 -16.00 -10.05 10.57
N ILE A 57 -15.76 -8.75 10.52
CA ILE A 57 -15.06 -8.02 11.57
C ILE A 57 -16.10 -7.33 12.45
N ASP A 58 -16.13 -7.71 13.69
CA ASP A 58 -17.00 -7.11 14.72
C ASP A 58 -16.19 -6.17 15.61
N ASN A 59 -16.87 -5.31 16.34
CA ASN A 59 -16.33 -4.49 17.43
C ASN A 59 -15.39 -3.33 17.04
N LEU A 60 -15.36 -2.91 15.78
CA LEU A 60 -14.70 -1.66 15.39
C LEU A 60 -15.50 -0.45 15.90
N THR A 61 -14.80 0.56 16.37
CA THR A 61 -15.34 1.81 16.91
C THR A 61 -14.67 3.02 16.27
N ASP A 62 -15.17 4.22 16.53
CA ASP A 62 -14.54 5.47 16.05
C ASP A 62 -13.12 5.67 16.60
N ASN A 63 -12.75 5.00 17.66
CA ASN A 63 -11.42 5.03 18.26
C ASN A 63 -10.51 3.89 17.76
N SER A 64 -11.01 2.98 16.93
CA SER A 64 -10.21 1.86 16.43
C SER A 64 -9.10 2.32 15.50
N HIS A 65 -7.94 1.70 15.65
CA HIS A 65 -6.75 1.91 14.81
C HIS A 65 -6.59 0.74 13.85
N ILE A 66 -6.67 1.04 12.57
CA ILE A 66 -6.60 0.07 11.48
C ILE A 66 -5.34 0.34 10.65
N ALA A 67 -4.59 -0.71 10.33
CA ALA A 67 -3.51 -0.61 9.35
C ALA A 67 -3.88 -1.38 8.08
N ASP A 68 -3.69 -0.76 6.90
CA ASP A 68 -3.76 -1.43 5.60
C ASP A 68 -2.34 -1.57 5.03
N ILE A 69 -1.81 -2.80 5.06
CA ILE A 69 -0.43 -3.12 4.72
C ILE A 69 -0.32 -3.52 3.25
N GLY A 70 0.49 -2.76 2.49
CA GLY A 70 0.53 -2.85 1.03
C GLY A 70 -0.69 -2.18 0.40
N CYS A 71 -1.04 -1.00 0.90
CA CYS A 71 -2.27 -0.29 0.53
C CYS A 71 -2.30 0.22 -0.91
N GLY A 72 -1.17 0.25 -1.61
CA GLY A 72 -1.07 0.82 -2.95
C GLY A 72 -1.54 2.27 -3.00
N THR A 73 -2.36 2.61 -4.00
CA THR A 73 -2.98 3.94 -4.13
C THR A 73 -4.26 4.11 -3.30
N GLY A 74 -4.61 3.12 -2.47
CA GLY A 74 -5.70 3.16 -1.51
C GLY A 74 -7.05 2.67 -2.02
N GLY A 75 -7.11 1.91 -3.12
CA GLY A 75 -8.38 1.44 -3.69
C GLY A 75 -9.26 0.72 -2.66
N GLN A 76 -8.74 -0.33 -2.00
CA GLN A 76 -9.45 -1.04 -0.93
C GLN A 76 -9.58 -0.19 0.34
N THR A 77 -8.55 0.60 0.67
CA THR A 77 -8.57 1.43 1.89
C THR A 77 -9.70 2.45 1.87
N MET A 78 -9.98 3.07 0.71
CA MET A 78 -11.10 4.03 0.59
C MET A 78 -12.45 3.32 0.77
N VAL A 79 -12.58 2.08 0.30
CA VAL A 79 -13.78 1.27 0.53
C VAL A 79 -13.92 0.95 2.03
N LEU A 80 -12.84 0.51 2.69
CA LEU A 80 -12.84 0.29 4.15
C LEU A 80 -13.26 1.56 4.90
N ALA A 81 -12.65 2.69 4.57
CA ALA A 81 -12.89 3.95 5.24
C ALA A 81 -14.33 4.46 5.10
N GLN A 82 -15.02 4.13 4.04
CA GLN A 82 -16.43 4.50 3.85
C GLN A 82 -17.39 3.63 4.64
N HIS A 83 -16.96 2.44 5.12
CA HIS A 83 -17.84 1.44 5.71
C HIS A 83 -17.40 0.96 7.11
N ALA A 84 -16.17 1.23 7.50
CA ALA A 84 -15.66 0.95 8.84
C ALA A 84 -15.46 2.26 9.61
N PRO A 85 -15.75 2.30 10.92
CA PRO A 85 -15.37 3.40 11.79
C PRO A 85 -13.87 3.37 12.09
N GLY A 86 -13.35 4.40 12.76
CA GLY A 86 -11.98 4.48 13.23
C GLY A 86 -11.01 5.14 12.26
N HIS A 87 -9.74 5.04 12.60
CA HIS A 87 -8.63 5.65 11.88
C HIS A 87 -7.86 4.60 11.09
N ILE A 88 -7.55 4.89 9.82
CA ILE A 88 -6.84 3.95 8.95
C ILE A 88 -5.48 4.54 8.55
N THR A 89 -4.42 3.78 8.79
CA THR A 89 -3.09 4.08 8.28
C THR A 89 -2.73 3.09 7.18
N GLY A 90 -2.62 3.57 5.95
CA GLY A 90 -2.14 2.78 4.82
C GLY A 90 -0.61 2.80 4.77
N ILE A 91 0.01 1.64 4.64
CA ILE A 91 1.46 1.48 4.48
C ILE A 91 1.75 0.94 3.10
N ASP A 92 2.62 1.60 2.35
CA ASP A 92 3.15 1.10 1.09
C ASP A 92 4.59 1.54 0.90
N PHE A 93 5.36 0.72 0.17
CA PHE A 93 6.77 0.98 -0.06
C PHE A 93 7.01 2.10 -1.07
N PHE A 94 6.09 2.35 -1.99
CA PHE A 94 6.24 3.30 -3.08
C PHE A 94 5.71 4.69 -2.73
N PRO A 95 6.59 5.72 -2.65
CA PRO A 95 6.16 7.09 -2.32
C PRO A 95 5.10 7.64 -3.26
N GLY A 96 5.19 7.33 -4.57
CA GLY A 96 4.20 7.75 -5.57
C GLY A 96 2.80 7.19 -5.31
N PHE A 97 2.71 5.95 -4.79
CA PHE A 97 1.44 5.36 -4.39
C PHE A 97 0.86 6.06 -3.17
N ILE A 98 1.70 6.34 -2.18
CA ILE A 98 1.29 7.06 -0.97
C ILE A 98 0.84 8.49 -1.27
N ASP A 99 1.53 9.20 -2.18
CA ASP A 99 1.08 10.51 -2.65
C ASP A 99 -0.30 10.43 -3.32
N ARG A 100 -0.54 9.40 -4.11
CA ARG A 100 -1.84 9.18 -4.74
C ARG A 100 -2.90 8.78 -3.72
N PHE A 101 -2.56 7.90 -2.77
CA PHE A 101 -3.40 7.50 -1.66
C PHE A 101 -3.92 8.73 -0.89
N ASN A 102 -3.02 9.62 -0.44
CA ASN A 102 -3.40 10.80 0.33
C ASN A 102 -4.25 11.78 -0.49
N ARG A 103 -3.99 11.92 -1.80
CA ARG A 103 -4.86 12.68 -2.69
C ARG A 103 -6.26 12.06 -2.83
N ASN A 104 -6.34 10.72 -2.89
CA ASN A 104 -7.63 10.02 -2.96
C ASN A 104 -8.43 10.18 -1.65
N ALA A 105 -7.77 10.07 -0.50
CA ALA A 105 -8.39 10.34 0.80
C ALA A 105 -8.94 11.78 0.86
N GLY A 106 -8.15 12.77 0.42
CA GLY A 106 -8.59 14.17 0.38
C GLY A 106 -9.79 14.42 -0.54
N LYS A 107 -9.85 13.76 -1.72
CA LYS A 107 -11.01 13.87 -2.63
C LYS A 107 -12.31 13.36 -2.03
N LEU A 108 -12.22 12.41 -1.11
CA LEU A 108 -13.36 11.80 -0.41
C LEU A 108 -13.63 12.45 0.95
N ASN A 109 -12.91 13.51 1.32
CA ASN A 109 -12.97 14.18 2.63
C ASN A 109 -12.68 13.22 3.80
N LEU A 110 -11.76 12.28 3.61
CA LEU A 110 -11.36 11.26 4.59
C LEU A 110 -10.01 11.55 5.26
N GLN A 111 -9.33 12.65 4.90
CA GLN A 111 -7.96 12.97 5.33
C GLN A 111 -7.78 13.10 6.85
N ASP A 112 -8.87 13.35 7.60
CA ASP A 112 -8.80 13.50 9.06
C ASP A 112 -8.68 12.15 9.78
N ARG A 113 -9.04 11.05 9.12
CA ARG A 113 -8.99 9.69 9.68
C ARG A 113 -8.31 8.65 8.81
N VAL A 114 -7.88 9.02 7.60
CA VAL A 114 -7.19 8.13 6.66
C VAL A 114 -5.91 8.78 6.20
N LYS A 115 -4.78 8.15 6.47
CA LYS A 115 -3.46 8.62 6.05
C LYS A 115 -2.62 7.51 5.45
N GLY A 116 -1.90 7.82 4.38
CA GLY A 116 -0.87 6.95 3.82
C GLY A 116 0.51 7.33 4.33
N VAL A 117 1.32 6.34 4.65
CA VAL A 117 2.70 6.48 5.13
C VAL A 117 3.60 5.57 4.30
N VAL A 118 4.73 6.11 3.82
CA VAL A 118 5.75 5.30 3.15
C VAL A 118 6.42 4.39 4.18
N GLY A 119 6.39 3.09 3.94
CA GLY A 119 6.96 2.11 4.84
C GLY A 119 7.07 0.73 4.20
N SER A 120 7.87 -0.13 4.82
CA SER A 120 8.00 -1.54 4.42
C SER A 120 7.13 -2.43 5.30
N MET A 121 6.46 -3.42 4.71
CA MET A 121 5.74 -4.45 5.45
C MET A 121 6.67 -5.37 6.27
N ASP A 122 7.99 -5.32 6.01
CA ASP A 122 9.00 -6.01 6.82
C ASP A 122 9.39 -5.26 8.10
N ASN A 123 9.02 -3.99 8.21
CA ASN A 123 9.36 -3.14 9.35
C ASN A 123 8.27 -2.09 9.53
N LEU A 124 7.20 -2.50 10.17
CA LEU A 124 6.02 -1.66 10.38
C LEU A 124 6.28 -0.61 11.47
N PRO A 125 5.77 0.63 11.32
CA PRO A 125 5.99 1.71 12.26
C PRO A 125 5.01 1.69 13.45
N PHE A 126 4.53 0.52 13.84
CA PHE A 126 3.57 0.36 14.93
C PHE A 126 4.23 -0.30 16.14
N ARG A 127 3.69 -0.02 17.32
CA ARG A 127 4.04 -0.70 18.57
C ARG A 127 3.20 -1.95 18.73
N GLU A 128 3.63 -2.84 19.62
CA GLU A 128 2.81 -3.97 20.04
C GLU A 128 1.45 -3.46 20.59
N GLU A 129 0.37 -4.15 20.26
CA GLU A 129 -0.99 -3.86 20.71
C GLU A 129 -1.54 -2.47 20.32
N GLU A 130 -0.91 -1.78 19.34
CA GLU A 130 -1.37 -0.46 18.89
C GLU A 130 -2.57 -0.53 17.93
N LEU A 131 -2.76 -1.67 17.26
CA LEU A 131 -3.75 -1.85 16.21
C LEU A 131 -4.89 -2.76 16.62
N ASP A 132 -6.12 -2.37 16.31
CA ASP A 132 -7.33 -3.19 16.48
C ASP A 132 -7.56 -4.09 15.27
N LEU A 133 -7.10 -3.69 14.09
CA LEU A 133 -7.22 -4.47 12.85
C LEU A 133 -6.02 -4.26 11.93
N ILE A 134 -5.48 -5.36 11.43
CA ILE A 134 -4.51 -5.36 10.33
C ILE A 134 -5.21 -5.90 9.09
N TRP A 135 -5.18 -5.10 8.03
CA TRP A 135 -5.70 -5.44 6.72
C TRP A 135 -4.55 -5.58 5.72
N SER A 136 -4.60 -6.59 4.87
CA SER A 136 -3.67 -6.71 3.76
C SER A 136 -4.34 -7.48 2.62
N GLU A 137 -4.75 -6.78 1.59
CA GLU A 137 -5.49 -7.34 0.47
C GLU A 137 -4.66 -7.31 -0.81
N GLY A 138 -4.27 -8.49 -1.29
CA GLY A 138 -3.46 -8.61 -2.50
C GLY A 138 -2.00 -8.16 -2.35
N ALA A 139 -1.43 -8.17 -1.14
CA ALA A 139 -0.10 -7.63 -0.87
C ALA A 139 0.83 -8.54 -0.04
N ILE A 140 0.33 -9.19 1.00
CA ILE A 140 1.16 -9.92 1.99
C ILE A 140 2.04 -11.02 1.37
N TYR A 141 1.64 -11.58 0.24
CA TYR A 141 2.41 -12.60 -0.47
C TYR A 141 3.77 -12.08 -0.97
N ASN A 142 3.96 -10.76 -1.11
CA ASN A 142 5.23 -10.16 -1.55
C ASN A 142 6.39 -10.43 -0.58
N ILE A 143 6.09 -10.62 0.71
CA ILE A 143 7.08 -11.02 1.73
C ILE A 143 6.95 -12.48 2.16
N GLY A 144 5.98 -13.21 1.59
CA GLY A 144 5.61 -14.56 1.97
C GLY A 144 4.56 -14.58 3.09
N PHE A 145 3.52 -15.40 2.90
CA PHE A 145 2.37 -15.41 3.80
C PHE A 145 2.72 -15.75 5.25
N GLU A 146 3.55 -16.78 5.46
CA GLU A 146 4.00 -17.17 6.81
C GLU A 146 4.77 -16.05 7.52
N ARG A 147 5.65 -15.36 6.79
CA ARG A 147 6.44 -14.26 7.34
C ARG A 147 5.57 -13.04 7.66
N GLY A 148 4.56 -12.80 6.84
CA GLY A 148 3.66 -11.66 7.04
C GLY A 148 2.68 -11.83 8.20
N LEU A 149 2.54 -13.07 8.75
CA LEU A 149 1.70 -13.36 9.91
C LEU A 149 2.47 -13.42 11.23
N ASN A 150 3.82 -13.39 11.20
CA ASN A 150 4.70 -13.41 12.36
C ASN A 150 5.30 -12.02 12.60
#